data_b4a6600763959439cbe09f9e9ea04b67
#
_entry.id   b4a6600763959439cbe09f9e9ea04b67
#
_cell.length_a   1.000
_cell.length_b   1.000
_cell.length_c   1.000
_cell.angle_alpha   90.00
_cell.angle_beta   90.00
_cell.angle_gamma   90.00
#
_symmetry.space_group_name_H-M   'P 1'
#
loop_
_entity.id
_entity.type
_entity.pdbx_description
1 polymer ?
#
loop_
_entity_poly.entity_id
_entity_poly.type
_entity_poly.pdbx_seq_one_letter_code
_entity_poly.pdbx_strand_id
1 'polypeptide(L)'
;ASAAVQKGAELSSGVTDQIGVVTAIYNYVINNLTYDTAKAQSVQSGYLPNVDVVLAQKKGICFDYAALMTAMLRSQDIPTKLVVGYTGSLYHAWINVFLEGQGWVDNVIYFDGHDWKLMDPTFASSGKQSKEIMQYIGNGGNYKAKYSY
;
A
#
# COMPACT_ATOMS: atom_id res chain seq x y z
N ALA A 1 10.75 1.92 -19.84
CA ALA A 1 10.02 1.54 -18.63
C ALA A 1 10.01 2.70 -17.65
N SER A 2 8.95 2.83 -16.84
CA SER A 2 8.88 3.89 -15.86
C SER A 2 9.93 3.73 -14.76
N ALA A 3 10.30 4.82 -14.12
CA ALA A 3 11.26 4.79 -13.01
C ALA A 3 10.74 3.94 -11.85
N ALA A 4 9.43 3.95 -11.60
CA ALA A 4 8.82 3.12 -10.57
C ALA A 4 8.98 1.62 -10.88
N VAL A 5 8.79 1.22 -12.14
CA VAL A 5 8.98 -0.17 -12.57
C VAL A 5 10.43 -0.59 -12.42
N GLN A 6 11.36 0.26 -12.84
CA GLN A 6 12.80 -0.03 -12.69
C GLN A 6 13.21 -0.18 -11.23
N LYS A 7 12.69 0.68 -10.36
CA LYS A 7 12.95 0.60 -8.92
C LYS A 7 12.36 -0.67 -8.31
N GLY A 8 11.17 -1.06 -8.70
CA GLY A 8 10.57 -2.32 -8.28
C GLY A 8 11.42 -3.53 -8.63
N ALA A 9 11.96 -3.56 -9.84
CA ALA A 9 12.86 -4.63 -10.28
C ALA A 9 14.17 -4.64 -9.47
N GLU A 10 14.74 -3.47 -9.23
CA GLU A 10 15.96 -3.32 -8.43
C GLU A 10 15.76 -3.84 -6.99
N LEU A 11 14.66 -3.45 -6.35
CA LEU A 11 14.36 -3.85 -4.98
C LEU A 11 14.09 -5.35 -4.85
N SER A 12 13.59 -5.97 -5.92
CA SER A 12 13.23 -7.39 -5.94
C SER A 12 14.40 -8.28 -6.37
N SER A 13 15.49 -7.70 -6.83
CA SER A 13 16.67 -8.44 -7.29
C SER A 13 17.21 -9.31 -6.16
N GLY A 14 17.33 -10.62 -6.43
CA GLY A 14 17.83 -11.59 -5.45
C GLY A 14 16.79 -12.03 -4.41
N VAL A 15 15.60 -11.48 -4.44
CA VAL A 15 14.51 -11.90 -3.53
C VAL A 15 13.70 -12.98 -4.23
N THR A 16 13.56 -14.14 -3.57
CA THR A 16 12.98 -15.34 -4.20
C THR A 16 11.51 -15.57 -3.84
N ASP A 17 11.00 -14.99 -2.75
CA ASP A 17 9.63 -15.19 -2.32
C ASP A 17 8.81 -13.90 -2.44
N GLN A 18 7.50 -14.06 -2.63
CA GLN A 18 6.58 -12.93 -2.81
C GLN A 18 6.52 -12.04 -1.55
N ILE A 19 6.55 -12.65 -0.38
CA ILE A 19 6.52 -11.92 0.90
C ILE A 19 7.74 -11.02 1.03
N GLY A 20 8.92 -11.54 0.64
CA GLY A 20 10.15 -10.77 0.62
C GLY A 20 10.09 -9.58 -0.32
N VAL A 21 9.48 -9.75 -1.50
CA VAL A 21 9.28 -8.67 -2.47
C VAL A 21 8.36 -7.59 -1.88
N VAL A 22 7.24 -7.98 -1.29
CA VAL A 22 6.30 -7.05 -0.66
C VAL A 22 7.00 -6.25 0.45
N THR A 23 7.76 -6.94 1.29
CA THR A 23 8.49 -6.32 2.40
C THR A 23 9.56 -5.34 1.91
N ALA A 24 10.32 -5.71 0.89
CA ALA A 24 11.37 -4.86 0.33
C ALA A 24 10.78 -3.57 -0.26
N ILE A 25 9.69 -3.68 -0.99
CA ILE A 25 9.03 -2.53 -1.59
C ILE A 25 8.42 -1.63 -0.52
N TYR A 26 7.74 -2.21 0.45
CA TYR A 26 7.17 -1.48 1.58
C TYR A 26 8.25 -0.69 2.32
N ASN A 27 9.33 -1.36 2.73
CA ASN A 27 10.40 -0.72 3.47
C ASN A 27 11.06 0.42 2.70
N TYR A 28 11.27 0.22 1.40
CA TYR A 28 11.84 1.28 0.57
C TYR A 28 10.95 2.52 0.58
N VAL A 29 9.66 2.35 0.33
CA VAL A 29 8.74 3.48 0.19
C VAL A 29 8.64 4.26 1.50
N ILE A 30 8.40 3.58 2.62
CA ILE A 30 8.23 4.30 3.89
C ILE A 30 9.53 4.89 4.44
N ASN A 31 10.68 4.34 4.08
CA ASN A 31 11.98 4.88 4.52
C ASN A 31 12.49 6.01 3.64
N ASN A 32 11.97 6.15 2.42
CA ASN A 32 12.47 7.14 1.47
C ASN A 32 11.48 8.24 1.14
N LEU A 33 10.19 8.04 1.36
CA LEU A 33 9.18 9.07 1.13
C LEU A 33 8.84 9.80 2.44
N THR A 34 8.54 11.09 2.29
CA THR A 34 8.02 11.91 3.38
C THR A 34 6.56 12.28 3.08
N TYR A 35 5.72 12.26 4.11
CA TYR A 35 4.31 12.61 3.94
C TYR A 35 4.16 14.10 3.65
N ASP A 36 3.43 14.43 2.57
CA ASP A 36 3.23 15.80 2.12
C ASP A 36 1.94 16.36 2.73
N THR A 37 2.06 16.94 3.92
CA THR A 37 0.91 17.48 4.65
C THR A 37 0.27 18.66 3.94
N ALA A 38 1.05 19.49 3.26
CA ALA A 38 0.53 20.62 2.50
C ALA A 38 -0.34 20.15 1.34
N LYS A 39 0.11 19.14 0.59
CA LYS A 39 -0.65 18.53 -0.50
C LYS A 39 -1.92 17.86 0.03
N ALA A 40 -1.85 17.19 1.18
CA ALA A 40 -3.00 16.54 1.79
C ALA A 40 -4.13 17.53 2.09
N GLN A 41 -3.77 18.78 2.46
CA GLN A 41 -4.74 19.82 2.74
C GLN A 41 -5.31 20.50 1.50
N SER A 42 -4.59 20.47 0.37
CA SER A 42 -4.93 21.22 -0.84
C SER A 42 -5.39 20.33 -2.01
N VAL A 43 -5.25 19.02 -1.90
CA VAL A 43 -5.58 18.10 -3.01
C VAL A 43 -7.07 18.17 -3.36
N GLN A 44 -7.33 18.20 -4.67
CA GLN A 44 -8.69 18.30 -5.21
C GLN A 44 -9.28 16.92 -5.48
N SER A 45 -10.61 16.87 -5.52
CA SER A 45 -11.33 15.69 -5.98
C SER A 45 -10.90 15.33 -7.40
N GLY A 46 -10.70 14.04 -7.66
CA GLY A 46 -10.25 13.58 -8.98
C GLY A 46 -8.73 13.55 -9.16
N TYR A 47 -7.98 13.89 -8.12
CA TYR A 47 -6.52 13.77 -8.15
C TYR A 47 -6.09 12.33 -8.45
N LEU A 48 -5.14 12.18 -9.37
CA LEU A 48 -4.55 10.89 -9.71
C LEU A 48 -3.03 10.97 -9.54
N PRO A 49 -2.42 10.04 -8.79
CA PRO A 49 -0.98 10.03 -8.60
C PRO A 49 -0.21 9.79 -9.90
N ASN A 50 0.93 10.47 -10.03
CA ASN A 50 1.95 10.12 -11.00
C ASN A 50 3.10 9.47 -10.25
N VAL A 51 3.22 8.16 -10.38
CA VAL A 51 4.14 7.38 -9.54
C VAL A 51 5.61 7.71 -9.80
N ASP A 52 5.98 8.08 -11.02
CA ASP A 52 7.36 8.46 -11.32
C ASP A 52 7.73 9.82 -10.70
N VAL A 53 6.78 10.75 -10.66
CA VAL A 53 6.97 12.03 -9.98
C VAL A 53 7.06 11.81 -8.46
N VAL A 54 6.21 10.98 -7.90
CA VAL A 54 6.24 10.63 -6.47
C VAL A 54 7.60 10.05 -6.09
N LEU A 55 8.09 9.11 -6.89
CA LEU A 55 9.40 8.49 -6.66
C LEU A 55 10.54 9.52 -6.74
N ALA A 56 10.49 10.41 -7.72
CA ALA A 56 11.54 11.42 -7.91
C ALA A 56 11.55 12.46 -6.79
N GLN A 57 10.37 12.93 -6.38
CA GLN A 57 10.23 13.94 -5.34
C GLN A 57 10.35 13.38 -3.92
N LYS A 58 10.20 12.07 -3.76
CA LYS A 58 10.25 11.34 -2.48
C LYS A 58 9.28 11.91 -1.44
N LYS A 59 8.10 12.32 -1.88
CA LYS A 59 7.03 12.80 -1.01
C LYS A 59 5.68 12.60 -1.67
N GLY A 60 4.65 12.48 -0.85
CA GLY A 60 3.29 12.35 -1.31
C GLY A 60 2.29 12.18 -0.18
N ILE A 61 1.03 12.10 -0.55
CA ILE A 61 -0.06 11.77 0.37
C ILE A 61 -0.31 10.26 0.37
N CYS A 62 -1.26 9.79 1.18
CA CYS A 62 -1.53 8.35 1.29
C CYS A 62 -1.82 7.68 -0.06
N PHE A 63 -2.58 8.36 -0.94
CA PHE A 63 -2.86 7.84 -2.28
C PHE A 63 -1.58 7.68 -3.11
N ASP A 64 -0.65 8.64 -3.01
CA ASP A 64 0.63 8.57 -3.73
C ASP A 64 1.48 7.39 -3.27
N TYR A 65 1.59 7.19 -1.95
CA TYR A 65 2.31 6.05 -1.37
C TYR A 65 1.74 4.73 -1.86
N ALA A 66 0.43 4.58 -1.74
CA ALA A 66 -0.25 3.35 -2.14
C ALA A 66 -0.13 3.09 -3.64
N ALA A 67 -0.25 4.13 -4.47
CA ALA A 67 -0.11 4.00 -5.92
C ALA A 67 1.31 3.59 -6.32
N LEU A 68 2.34 4.17 -5.68
CA LEU A 68 3.73 3.82 -5.96
C LEU A 68 4.01 2.37 -5.58
N MET A 69 3.60 1.94 -4.38
CA MET A 69 3.75 0.55 -3.96
C MET A 69 3.03 -0.41 -4.90
N THR A 70 1.81 -0.06 -5.31
CA THR A 70 1.00 -0.89 -6.22
C THR A 70 1.70 -1.05 -7.57
N ALA A 71 2.23 0.04 -8.14
CA ALA A 71 2.94 -0.01 -9.41
C ALA A 71 4.18 -0.91 -9.33
N MET A 72 4.95 -0.79 -8.26
CA MET A 72 6.13 -1.63 -8.05
C MET A 72 5.75 -3.10 -7.86
N LEU A 73 4.72 -3.41 -7.06
CA LEU A 73 4.27 -4.78 -6.82
C LEU A 73 3.77 -5.43 -8.12
N ARG A 74 2.94 -4.72 -8.87
CA ARG A 74 2.44 -5.22 -10.15
C ARG A 74 3.56 -5.47 -11.15
N SER A 75 4.59 -4.64 -11.15
CA SER A 75 5.74 -4.81 -12.02
C SER A 75 6.52 -6.10 -11.73
N GLN A 76 6.36 -6.65 -10.54
CA GLN A 76 6.99 -7.90 -10.10
C GLN A 76 6.01 -9.09 -10.13
N ASP A 77 4.96 -8.98 -10.93
CA ASP A 77 3.96 -10.04 -11.15
C ASP A 77 3.17 -10.42 -9.90
N ILE A 78 3.07 -9.48 -8.95
CA ILE A 78 2.22 -9.66 -7.77
C ILE A 78 0.90 -8.93 -8.03
N PRO A 79 -0.19 -9.65 -8.27
CA PRO A 79 -1.49 -9.01 -8.46
C PRO A 79 -1.86 -8.19 -7.23
N THR A 80 -2.19 -6.93 -7.44
CA THR A 80 -2.36 -5.95 -6.36
C THR A 80 -3.58 -5.09 -6.63
N LYS A 81 -4.36 -4.82 -5.59
CA LYS A 81 -5.45 -3.86 -5.63
C LYS A 81 -5.11 -2.68 -4.72
N LEU A 82 -5.19 -1.50 -5.28
CA LEU A 82 -5.15 -0.26 -4.52
C LEU A 82 -6.59 0.10 -4.16
N VAL A 83 -6.87 0.22 -2.86
CA VAL A 83 -8.20 0.57 -2.38
C VAL A 83 -8.12 1.90 -1.66
N VAL A 84 -9.02 2.81 -2.02
CA VAL A 84 -9.14 4.13 -1.39
C VAL A 84 -10.55 4.25 -0.85
N GLY A 85 -10.69 4.65 0.40
CA GLY A 85 -11.99 4.70 1.03
C GLY A 85 -11.97 5.43 2.37
N TYR A 86 -12.98 5.17 3.17
CA TYR A 86 -13.12 5.81 4.46
C TYR A 86 -13.15 4.78 5.58
N THR A 87 -12.57 5.14 6.73
CA THR A 87 -12.81 4.48 7.99
C THR A 87 -13.41 5.54 8.91
N GLY A 88 -14.70 5.42 9.19
CA GLY A 88 -15.45 6.53 9.80
C GLY A 88 -15.46 7.74 8.89
N SER A 89 -14.97 8.87 9.37
CA SER A 89 -14.83 10.12 8.61
C SER A 89 -13.45 10.32 8.00
N LEU A 90 -12.49 9.42 8.27
CA LEU A 90 -11.13 9.54 7.79
C LEU A 90 -10.95 8.86 6.44
N TYR A 91 -10.27 9.57 5.53
CA TYR A 91 -9.92 9.06 4.21
C TYR A 91 -8.62 8.29 4.30
N HIS A 92 -8.65 7.02 3.92
CA HIS A 92 -7.52 6.12 4.00
C HIS A 92 -7.26 5.43 2.67
N ALA A 93 -6.06 4.89 2.53
CA ALA A 93 -5.71 4.03 1.42
C ALA A 93 -5.10 2.74 1.97
N TRP A 94 -5.37 1.63 1.29
CA TRP A 94 -4.76 0.35 1.65
C TRP A 94 -4.53 -0.50 0.40
N ILE A 95 -3.77 -1.56 0.57
CA ILE A 95 -3.34 -2.41 -0.53
C ILE A 95 -3.69 -3.85 -0.20
N ASN A 96 -4.35 -4.51 -1.16
CA ASN A 96 -4.61 -5.94 -1.12
C ASN A 96 -3.69 -6.62 -2.14
N VAL A 97 -3.10 -7.75 -1.79
CA VAL A 97 -2.23 -8.51 -2.70
C VAL A 97 -2.72 -9.94 -2.84
N PHE A 98 -2.46 -10.53 -4.00
CA PHE A 98 -2.69 -11.94 -4.24
C PHE A 98 -1.37 -12.69 -4.06
N LEU A 99 -1.35 -13.64 -3.11
CA LEU A 99 -0.19 -14.47 -2.82
C LEU A 99 -0.48 -15.91 -3.21
N GLU A 100 0.45 -16.54 -3.92
CA GLU A 100 0.31 -17.94 -4.30
C GLU A 100 0.13 -18.82 -3.05
N GLY A 101 -0.86 -19.70 -3.12
CA GLY A 101 -1.17 -20.60 -2.03
C GLY A 101 -2.07 -20.00 -0.94
N GLN A 102 -2.26 -18.68 -0.93
CA GLN A 102 -3.09 -17.99 0.07
C GLN A 102 -4.28 -17.26 -0.55
N GLY A 103 -4.20 -16.86 -1.83
CA GLY A 103 -5.21 -16.06 -2.48
C GLY A 103 -5.08 -14.57 -2.13
N TRP A 104 -6.17 -13.83 -2.20
CA TRP A 104 -6.17 -12.41 -1.86
C TRP A 104 -6.00 -12.19 -0.36
N VAL A 105 -5.01 -11.38 -0.02
CA VAL A 105 -4.77 -10.92 1.36
C VAL A 105 -5.15 -9.45 1.42
N ASP A 106 -6.20 -9.16 2.18
CA ASP A 106 -6.72 -7.80 2.30
C ASP A 106 -5.93 -7.00 3.33
N ASN A 107 -5.79 -5.70 3.09
CA ASN A 107 -5.13 -4.77 3.99
C ASN A 107 -3.70 -5.18 4.35
N VAL A 108 -2.97 -5.76 3.40
CA VAL A 108 -1.58 -6.20 3.66
C VAL A 108 -0.66 -5.01 3.91
N ILE A 109 -0.94 -3.88 3.27
CA ILE A 109 -0.29 -2.60 3.53
C ILE A 109 -1.39 -1.57 3.71
N TYR A 110 -1.41 -0.88 4.83
CA TYR A 110 -2.46 0.10 5.13
C TYR A 110 -1.91 1.31 5.87
N PHE A 111 -2.63 2.43 5.75
CA PHE A 111 -2.32 3.68 6.42
C PHE A 111 -3.28 3.84 7.60
N ASP A 112 -2.73 3.95 8.82
CA ASP A 112 -3.54 3.99 10.06
C ASP A 112 -4.00 5.39 10.46
N GLY A 113 -3.75 6.39 9.61
CA GLY A 113 -4.05 7.80 9.89
C GLY A 113 -2.82 8.59 10.33
N HIS A 114 -1.74 7.90 10.68
CA HIS A 114 -0.46 8.50 11.05
C HIS A 114 0.69 7.91 10.25
N ASP A 115 0.77 6.58 10.19
CA ASP A 115 1.87 5.85 9.58
C ASP A 115 1.36 4.72 8.70
N TRP A 116 2.23 4.29 7.78
CA TRP A 116 2.00 3.08 7.02
C TRP A 116 2.41 1.86 7.85
N LYS A 117 1.61 0.80 7.74
CA LYS A 117 1.82 -0.46 8.43
C LYS A 117 1.84 -1.61 7.43
N LEU A 118 2.64 -2.62 7.74
CA LEU A 118 2.68 -3.87 7.00
C LEU A 118 2.12 -4.97 7.87
N MET A 119 1.08 -5.65 7.37
CA MET A 119 0.58 -6.86 7.98
C MET A 119 1.47 -8.03 7.58
N ASP A 120 1.90 -8.85 8.55
CA ASP A 120 2.62 -10.07 8.24
C ASP A 120 1.68 -11.08 7.57
N PRO A 121 1.92 -11.43 6.30
CA PRO A 121 1.03 -12.35 5.58
C PRO A 121 0.96 -13.76 6.17
N THR A 122 1.97 -14.18 6.92
CA THR A 122 1.95 -15.47 7.61
C THR A 122 0.84 -15.52 8.66
N PHE A 123 0.57 -14.41 9.30
CA PHE A 123 -0.51 -14.31 10.30
C PHE A 123 -1.87 -14.09 9.67
N ALA A 124 -1.94 -13.53 8.48
CA ALA A 124 -3.20 -13.36 7.75
C ALA A 124 -3.87 -14.71 7.47
N SER A 125 -3.09 -15.77 7.26
CA SER A 125 -3.60 -17.12 7.00
C SER A 125 -4.17 -17.80 8.24
N SER A 126 -3.83 -17.37 9.46
CA SER A 126 -4.32 -17.97 10.70
C SER A 126 -5.66 -17.40 11.18
N GLY A 127 -6.15 -16.36 10.58
CA GLY A 127 -7.41 -15.69 10.97
C GLY A 127 -7.33 -14.94 12.29
N LYS A 128 -6.33 -15.21 13.11
CA LYS A 128 -6.20 -14.63 14.45
C LYS A 128 -5.67 -13.19 14.40
N GLN A 129 -4.71 -12.96 13.54
CA GLN A 129 -4.09 -11.64 13.42
C GLN A 129 -4.91 -10.67 12.60
N SER A 130 -5.72 -11.16 11.65
CA SER A 130 -6.65 -10.28 10.95
C SER A 130 -7.69 -9.69 11.93
N LYS A 131 -8.08 -10.42 12.99
CA LYS A 131 -8.95 -9.88 14.05
C LYS A 131 -8.24 -8.81 14.88
N GLU A 132 -6.99 -9.02 15.26
CA GLU A 132 -6.21 -8.04 16.02
C GLU A 132 -5.96 -6.78 15.20
N ILE A 133 -5.61 -6.93 13.94
CA ILE A 133 -5.42 -5.81 13.03
C ILE A 133 -6.74 -5.08 12.81
N MET A 134 -7.84 -5.79 12.65
CA MET A 134 -9.17 -5.20 12.51
C MET A 134 -9.58 -4.43 13.77
N GLN A 135 -9.17 -4.87 14.95
CA GLN A 135 -9.38 -4.12 16.18
C GLN A 135 -8.50 -2.87 16.24
N TYR A 136 -7.26 -2.99 15.77
CA TYR A 136 -6.31 -1.88 15.78
C TYR A 136 -6.70 -0.76 14.82
N ILE A 137 -7.16 -1.10 13.62
CA ILE A 137 -7.61 -0.14 12.61
C ILE A 137 -9.09 0.22 12.76
N GLY A 138 -9.71 -0.23 13.84
CA GLY A 138 -11.13 -0.06 14.10
C GLY A 138 -11.94 -1.20 13.55
N ASN A 139 -13.23 -1.19 13.84
CA ASN A 139 -14.16 -2.19 13.36
C ASN A 139 -14.16 -2.20 11.83
N GLY A 140 -13.95 -3.37 11.22
CA GLY A 140 -13.95 -3.51 9.75
C GLY A 140 -15.19 -2.95 9.06
N GLY A 141 -16.30 -2.80 9.79
CA GLY A 141 -17.50 -2.14 9.29
C GLY A 141 -17.32 -0.64 9.05
N ASN A 142 -16.26 -0.03 9.58
CA ASN A 142 -15.94 1.38 9.35
C ASN A 142 -15.19 1.62 8.05
N TYR A 143 -14.64 0.57 7.44
CA TYR A 143 -13.92 0.69 6.17
C TYR A 143 -14.89 0.58 5.02
N LYS A 144 -15.10 1.70 4.34
CA LYS A 144 -15.93 1.74 3.13
C LYS A 144 -15.03 2.04 1.95
N ALA A 145 -14.85 1.05 1.09
CA ALA A 145 -14.12 1.25 -0.16
C ALA A 145 -14.89 2.24 -1.03
N LYS A 146 -14.23 3.32 -1.43
CA LYS A 146 -14.76 4.27 -2.40
C LYS A 146 -14.27 3.94 -3.80
N TYR A 147 -13.00 3.59 -3.91
CA TYR A 147 -12.37 3.20 -5.17
C TYR A 147 -11.49 1.99 -4.93
N SER A 148 -11.49 1.07 -5.89
CA SER A 148 -10.59 -0.07 -5.93
C SER A 148 -9.98 -0.15 -7.32
N TYR A 149 -8.66 -0.15 -7.36
CA TYR A 149 -7.91 -0.12 -8.63
C TYR A 149 -7.06 -1.37 -8.81
#